data_a11cf8c6f35b67dd567de888f42c87ab
#
_entry.id   a11cf8c6f35b67dd567de888f42c87ab
#
_cell.length_a   1.000
_cell.length_b   1.000
_cell.length_c   1.000
_cell.angle_alpha   90.00
_cell.angle_beta   90.00
_cell.angle_gamma   90.00
#
_symmetry.space_group_name_H-M   'P 1'
#
loop_
_entity.id
_entity.type
_entity.pdbx_description
1 polymer ?
#
loop_
_entity_poly.entity_id
_entity_poly.type
_entity_poly.pdbx_seq_one_letter_code
_entity_poly.pdbx_strand_id
1 'polypeptide(L)'
;MNSIIKKNIEEWSKHPFCDDTHKKLNHLKNDKARLTDAFYKNLEFGTGGMRGLMGIGTNRINKYTIGKNTQGISNFINRNFDKNKSVVIAHDCRHNSSELAKVVADVFSANSIKSFLFSDLRPTPELSYAVRKLNCICGIVLTASHNPPEYNGFKVYWEDGGQIVPPIDNFLIEEIEKLKFNDINFNPNQELIEMLGEETDDQFIEICLKNGLNKEVKSRASNKIVFTALHGTSSTIIPKLFKKAGYNNISYVESQMIPDGDFSTVKSPNPEEVESMDMALKLANEIEADIVIGTDPDADRLGVAIRDLEDNLRLINGNQLMVLIFDYILNKKKSEKKLNKSHFVASTVVSTPMIKNIADYYNVDCKLSLTGFKWIAKMIEDFPDQKFLVGGEESFGLMIGDDVRDKDALTASLAACEMISYYKEKNSSAFKELIKLYTIHGFYKEKLISIVKKGEKGKNEINKIIDDFRKKPLDFILESRVKYFCDYSISIRMDLINGSSEKIVLPKSNVIEFESLDGSKIILRPSGTEPKIKMYISVNTNLISISKFEMVDKILNHKIDEIIKSVDL
;
A
#
# COMPACT_ATOMS: atom_id res chain seq x y z
N MET A 1 36.84 -7.05 8.54
CA MET A 1 35.99 -6.99 7.35
C MET A 1 35.85 -8.39 6.80
N ASN A 2 34.63 -8.91 6.65
CA ASN A 2 34.34 -10.24 6.11
C ASN A 2 34.85 -10.35 4.65
N SER A 3 35.17 -11.58 4.18
CA SER A 3 35.65 -11.85 2.81
C SER A 3 34.67 -11.38 1.73
N ILE A 4 33.36 -11.51 1.96
CA ILE A 4 32.30 -11.06 1.04
C ILE A 4 32.37 -9.55 0.85
N ILE A 5 32.48 -8.77 1.93
CA ILE A 5 32.57 -7.31 1.87
C ILE A 5 33.79 -6.87 1.08
N LYS A 6 34.94 -7.50 1.33
CA LYS A 6 36.18 -7.19 0.58
C LYS A 6 36.01 -7.46 -0.91
N LYS A 7 35.44 -8.61 -1.27
CA LYS A 7 35.16 -8.99 -2.66
C LYS A 7 34.24 -7.96 -3.36
N ASN A 8 33.13 -7.59 -2.72
CA ASN A 8 32.18 -6.61 -3.27
C ASN A 8 32.84 -5.24 -3.48
N ILE A 9 33.64 -4.76 -2.52
CA ILE A 9 34.36 -3.50 -2.64
C ILE A 9 35.40 -3.55 -3.79
N GLU A 10 36.10 -4.67 -3.92
CA GLU A 10 37.08 -4.85 -4.99
C GLU A 10 36.41 -4.86 -6.37
N GLU A 11 35.26 -5.53 -6.51
CA GLU A 11 34.47 -5.51 -7.74
C GLU A 11 34.04 -4.08 -8.09
N TRP A 12 33.54 -3.32 -7.11
CA TRP A 12 33.09 -1.94 -7.32
C TRP A 12 34.23 -0.93 -7.57
N SER A 13 35.47 -1.35 -7.44
CA SER A 13 36.68 -0.55 -7.77
C SER A 13 37.14 -0.74 -9.22
N LYS A 14 36.43 -1.57 -10.02
CA LYS A 14 36.81 -1.93 -11.41
C LYS A 14 35.66 -1.57 -12.38
N HIS A 15 35.89 -1.81 -13.67
CA HIS A 15 34.81 -1.75 -14.67
C HIS A 15 33.71 -2.76 -14.31
N PRO A 16 32.38 -2.41 -14.46
CA PRO A 16 31.80 -1.32 -15.27
C PRO A 16 31.48 -0.04 -14.49
N PHE A 17 31.96 0.08 -13.26
CA PHE A 17 31.65 1.23 -12.40
C PHE A 17 32.38 2.48 -12.88
N CYS A 18 31.68 3.64 -12.97
CA CYS A 18 32.21 4.88 -13.48
C CYS A 18 33.08 5.63 -12.45
N ASP A 19 33.86 6.61 -12.93
CA ASP A 19 34.77 7.42 -12.10
C ASP A 19 34.08 8.12 -10.92
N ASP A 20 32.84 8.62 -11.11
CA ASP A 20 32.06 9.21 -10.02
C ASP A 20 31.79 8.18 -8.91
N THR A 21 31.42 6.95 -9.28
CA THR A 21 31.22 5.84 -8.33
C THR A 21 32.52 5.51 -7.60
N HIS A 22 33.67 5.50 -8.30
CA HIS A 22 34.98 5.27 -7.68
C HIS A 22 35.35 6.38 -6.69
N LYS A 23 35.07 7.65 -7.02
CA LYS A 23 35.27 8.78 -6.10
C LYS A 23 34.40 8.64 -4.83
N LYS A 24 33.13 8.35 -5.01
CA LYS A 24 32.19 8.12 -3.89
C LYS A 24 32.62 6.91 -3.04
N LEU A 25 33.09 5.82 -3.66
CA LEU A 25 33.60 4.65 -2.94
C LEU A 25 34.85 4.98 -2.12
N ASN A 26 35.80 5.76 -2.69
CA ASN A 26 37.00 6.18 -1.98
C ASN A 26 36.66 7.08 -0.77
N HIS A 27 35.66 7.95 -0.91
CA HIS A 27 35.17 8.74 0.23
C HIS A 27 34.54 7.85 1.31
N LEU A 28 33.71 6.88 0.90
CA LEU A 28 33.01 5.96 1.82
C LEU A 28 33.99 5.04 2.59
N LYS A 29 35.18 4.75 2.04
CA LYS A 29 36.24 3.97 2.74
C LYS A 29 36.69 4.62 4.05
N ASN A 30 36.46 5.93 4.24
CA ASN A 30 36.78 6.64 5.47
C ASN A 30 35.78 6.37 6.60
N ASP A 31 34.59 5.84 6.27
CA ASP A 31 33.57 5.43 7.25
C ASP A 31 33.35 3.91 7.20
N LYS A 32 34.05 3.20 8.06
CA LYS A 32 34.04 1.73 8.09
C LYS A 32 32.65 1.14 8.38
N ALA A 33 31.83 1.83 9.18
CA ALA A 33 30.48 1.37 9.53
C ALA A 33 29.56 1.46 8.31
N ARG A 34 29.48 2.64 7.69
CA ARG A 34 28.69 2.88 6.46
C ARG A 34 29.17 2.02 5.29
N LEU A 35 30.50 1.85 5.13
CA LEU A 35 31.06 0.98 4.11
C LEU A 35 30.64 -0.47 4.31
N THR A 36 30.70 -0.96 5.54
CA THR A 36 30.27 -2.32 5.88
C THR A 36 28.78 -2.51 5.55
N ASP A 37 27.94 -1.60 5.97
CA ASP A 37 26.49 -1.63 5.72
C ASP A 37 26.13 -1.54 4.23
N ALA A 38 26.92 -0.81 3.43
CA ALA A 38 26.70 -0.70 1.98
C ALA A 38 27.06 -1.98 1.20
N PHE A 39 27.95 -2.85 1.74
CA PHE A 39 28.52 -3.97 0.99
C PHE A 39 28.38 -5.35 1.65
N TYR A 40 27.73 -5.49 2.83
CA TYR A 40 27.68 -6.78 3.55
C TYR A 40 26.75 -7.82 2.90
N LYS A 41 25.80 -7.38 2.07
CA LYS A 41 24.88 -8.22 1.28
C LYS A 41 24.48 -7.52 -0.02
N ASN A 42 23.80 -8.22 -0.89
CA ASN A 42 23.06 -7.62 -1.99
C ASN A 42 21.70 -7.13 -1.48
N LEU A 43 21.21 -6.04 -2.07
CA LEU A 43 19.84 -5.59 -1.85
C LEU A 43 18.88 -6.64 -2.43
N GLU A 44 18.01 -7.17 -1.59
CA GLU A 44 17.09 -8.24 -1.97
C GLU A 44 16.00 -7.70 -2.90
N PHE A 45 15.78 -8.40 -4.00
CA PHE A 45 14.58 -8.25 -4.80
C PHE A 45 13.51 -9.14 -4.17
N GLY A 46 12.55 -8.52 -3.49
CA GLY A 46 11.46 -9.23 -2.82
C GLY A 46 10.23 -9.39 -3.72
N THR A 47 9.18 -9.95 -3.15
CA THR A 47 7.89 -10.08 -3.82
C THR A 47 7.28 -8.68 -4.07
N GLY A 48 7.35 -8.21 -5.32
CA GLY A 48 6.85 -6.89 -5.73
C GLY A 48 7.94 -5.86 -6.05
N GLY A 49 9.22 -6.19 -5.88
CA GLY A 49 10.34 -5.29 -6.19
C GLY A 49 11.36 -5.16 -5.07
N MET A 50 12.09 -4.07 -5.02
CA MET A 50 13.08 -3.79 -3.98
C MET A 50 12.91 -2.39 -3.38
N ARG A 51 13.40 -2.22 -2.13
CA ARG A 51 13.42 -0.94 -1.42
C ARG A 51 14.66 -0.88 -0.53
N GLY A 52 15.32 0.27 -0.47
CA GLY A 52 16.51 0.44 0.35
C GLY A 52 17.01 1.88 0.38
N LEU A 53 18.05 2.10 1.17
CA LEU A 53 18.77 3.37 1.20
C LEU A 53 19.43 3.66 -0.16
N MET A 54 19.40 4.91 -0.59
CA MET A 54 20.14 5.36 -1.76
C MET A 54 21.64 5.43 -1.47
N GLY A 55 22.46 5.24 -2.49
CA GLY A 55 23.93 5.36 -2.41
C GLY A 55 24.67 4.30 -3.18
N ILE A 56 25.98 4.29 -3.02
CA ILE A 56 26.85 3.28 -3.64
C ILE A 56 26.92 2.00 -2.79
N GLY A 57 27.01 0.87 -3.44
CA GLY A 57 27.12 -0.45 -2.80
C GLY A 57 26.07 -1.44 -3.26
N THR A 58 26.33 -2.70 -2.99
CA THR A 58 25.44 -3.80 -3.37
C THR A 58 24.12 -3.82 -2.56
N ASN A 59 24.14 -3.23 -1.36
CA ASN A 59 22.97 -3.09 -0.47
C ASN A 59 22.36 -1.69 -0.52
N ARG A 60 22.35 -1.07 -1.69
CA ARG A 60 21.85 0.31 -1.93
C ARG A 60 21.06 0.40 -3.22
N ILE A 61 20.13 1.36 -3.27
CA ILE A 61 19.47 1.78 -4.50
C ILE A 61 20.43 2.73 -5.25
N ASN A 62 20.80 2.34 -6.47
CA ASN A 62 21.62 3.10 -7.38
C ASN A 62 21.47 2.59 -8.82
N LYS A 63 22.08 3.28 -9.80
CA LYS A 63 21.94 2.94 -11.21
C LYS A 63 22.37 1.50 -11.56
N TYR A 64 23.31 0.91 -10.82
CA TYR A 64 23.80 -0.44 -11.10
C TYR A 64 22.87 -1.51 -10.51
N THR A 65 22.38 -1.32 -9.29
CA THR A 65 21.40 -2.25 -8.69
C THR A 65 20.07 -2.19 -9.44
N ILE A 66 19.60 -1.00 -9.82
CA ILE A 66 18.42 -0.79 -10.68
C ILE A 66 18.67 -1.40 -12.06
N GLY A 67 19.80 -1.08 -12.71
CA GLY A 67 20.15 -1.61 -14.05
C GLY A 67 20.22 -3.13 -14.07
N LYS A 68 20.80 -3.76 -13.03
CA LYS A 68 20.88 -5.21 -12.92
C LYS A 68 19.47 -5.86 -12.85
N ASN A 69 18.58 -5.28 -12.05
CA ASN A 69 17.21 -5.79 -11.96
C ASN A 69 16.46 -5.60 -13.29
N THR A 70 16.62 -4.43 -13.92
CA THR A 70 16.00 -4.15 -15.23
C THR A 70 16.54 -5.10 -16.31
N GLN A 71 17.85 -5.40 -16.31
CA GLN A 71 18.45 -6.37 -17.23
C GLN A 71 17.88 -7.78 -17.03
N GLY A 72 17.70 -8.22 -15.78
CA GLY A 72 17.10 -9.53 -15.49
C GLY A 72 15.64 -9.62 -15.99
N ILE A 73 14.85 -8.58 -15.75
CA ILE A 73 13.48 -8.48 -16.28
C ILE A 73 13.51 -8.47 -17.82
N SER A 74 14.43 -7.72 -18.45
CA SER A 74 14.60 -7.68 -19.91
C SER A 74 14.89 -9.06 -20.49
N ASN A 75 15.80 -9.81 -19.85
CA ASN A 75 16.16 -11.17 -20.28
C ASN A 75 14.96 -12.12 -20.18
N PHE A 76 14.18 -12.01 -19.09
CA PHE A 76 12.97 -12.79 -18.91
C PHE A 76 11.91 -12.46 -19.99
N ILE A 77 11.65 -11.17 -20.23
CA ILE A 77 10.70 -10.73 -21.27
C ILE A 77 11.14 -11.23 -22.64
N ASN A 78 12.43 -11.07 -22.99
CA ASN A 78 12.93 -11.46 -24.30
C ASN A 78 12.88 -12.97 -24.55
N ARG A 79 12.98 -13.78 -23.50
CA ARG A 79 12.89 -15.24 -23.59
C ARG A 79 11.45 -15.75 -23.70
N ASN A 80 10.50 -15.09 -23.04
CA ASN A 80 9.15 -15.62 -22.86
C ASN A 80 8.09 -14.95 -23.73
N PHE A 81 8.40 -13.82 -24.37
CA PHE A 81 7.47 -13.07 -25.22
C PHE A 81 8.08 -12.84 -26.61
N ASP A 82 7.32 -13.12 -27.67
CA ASP A 82 7.78 -12.94 -29.05
C ASP A 82 7.41 -11.56 -29.62
N LYS A 83 6.27 -10.99 -29.18
CA LYS A 83 5.68 -9.75 -29.74
C LYS A 83 5.29 -8.77 -28.62
N ASN A 84 5.06 -7.51 -29.01
CA ASN A 84 4.54 -6.46 -28.15
C ASN A 84 5.35 -6.21 -26.88
N LYS A 85 6.69 -6.36 -26.99
CA LYS A 85 7.59 -6.14 -25.86
C LYS A 85 7.62 -4.66 -25.51
N SER A 86 6.81 -4.28 -24.54
CA SER A 86 6.73 -2.90 -24.06
C SER A 86 6.55 -2.84 -22.55
N VAL A 87 7.02 -1.74 -21.96
CA VAL A 87 6.97 -1.46 -20.53
C VAL A 87 6.54 -0.02 -20.29
N VAL A 88 5.92 0.25 -19.13
CA VAL A 88 5.62 1.60 -18.65
C VAL A 88 6.49 1.92 -17.46
N ILE A 89 6.97 3.14 -17.35
CA ILE A 89 7.89 3.57 -16.28
C ILE A 89 7.38 4.90 -15.70
N ALA A 90 7.19 4.93 -14.39
CA ALA A 90 6.85 6.13 -13.62
C ALA A 90 7.81 6.31 -12.44
N HIS A 91 7.77 7.48 -11.85
CA HIS A 91 8.56 7.81 -10.66
C HIS A 91 7.83 8.80 -9.76
N ASP A 92 8.19 8.82 -8.49
CA ASP A 92 7.75 9.80 -7.52
C ASP A 92 8.69 11.04 -7.46
N CYS A 93 8.46 11.90 -6.44
CA CYS A 93 9.22 13.13 -6.24
C CYS A 93 10.59 12.94 -5.56
N ARG A 94 10.96 11.70 -5.16
CA ARG A 94 12.18 11.44 -4.41
C ARG A 94 13.44 11.77 -5.20
N HIS A 95 14.49 12.12 -4.48
CA HIS A 95 15.81 12.31 -5.08
C HIS A 95 16.20 11.09 -5.93
N ASN A 96 16.80 11.35 -7.07
CA ASN A 96 17.23 10.37 -8.08
C ASN A 96 16.09 9.53 -8.70
N SER A 97 14.81 9.72 -8.37
CA SER A 97 13.73 8.90 -8.94
C SER A 97 13.64 9.09 -10.47
N SER A 98 13.70 10.32 -10.95
CA SER A 98 13.68 10.63 -12.39
C SER A 98 14.90 10.06 -13.13
N GLU A 99 16.11 10.23 -12.59
CA GLU A 99 17.34 9.69 -13.16
C GLU A 99 17.33 8.16 -13.19
N LEU A 100 16.84 7.52 -12.12
CA LEU A 100 16.72 6.07 -12.07
C LEU A 100 15.65 5.55 -13.02
N ALA A 101 14.53 6.27 -13.20
CA ALA A 101 13.52 5.94 -14.20
C ALA A 101 14.09 5.97 -15.62
N LYS A 102 14.92 6.97 -15.91
CA LYS A 102 15.65 7.02 -17.17
C LYS A 102 16.60 5.84 -17.33
N VAL A 103 17.37 5.45 -16.30
CA VAL A 103 18.22 4.25 -16.34
C VAL A 103 17.40 3.00 -16.67
N VAL A 104 16.19 2.87 -16.11
CA VAL A 104 15.28 1.75 -16.43
C VAL A 104 14.87 1.77 -17.89
N ALA A 105 14.46 2.93 -18.44
CA ALA A 105 14.11 3.08 -19.85
C ALA A 105 15.29 2.78 -20.76
N ASP A 106 16.48 3.28 -20.43
CA ASP A 106 17.71 3.06 -21.17
C ASP A 106 18.05 1.55 -21.26
N VAL A 107 17.98 0.81 -20.15
CA VAL A 107 18.30 -0.62 -20.13
C VAL A 107 17.24 -1.45 -20.87
N PHE A 108 15.94 -1.17 -20.73
CA PHE A 108 14.91 -1.86 -21.50
C PHE A 108 15.07 -1.61 -23.00
N SER A 109 15.25 -0.36 -23.42
CA SER A 109 15.44 -0.01 -24.85
C SER A 109 16.70 -0.62 -25.44
N ALA A 110 17.81 -0.69 -24.66
CA ALA A 110 19.04 -1.37 -25.04
C ALA A 110 18.84 -2.88 -25.29
N ASN A 111 17.79 -3.46 -24.72
CA ASN A 111 17.39 -4.85 -24.88
C ASN A 111 16.22 -5.03 -25.87
N SER A 112 15.99 -4.04 -26.75
CA SER A 112 14.93 -4.05 -27.78
C SER A 112 13.51 -4.15 -27.22
N ILE A 113 13.28 -3.58 -26.03
CA ILE A 113 11.97 -3.47 -25.38
C ILE A 113 11.53 -2.02 -25.43
N LYS A 114 10.35 -1.76 -26.02
CA LYS A 114 9.78 -0.41 -26.07
C LYS A 114 9.47 0.09 -24.67
N SER A 115 9.90 1.29 -24.34
CA SER A 115 9.74 1.91 -23.03
C SER A 115 8.86 3.14 -23.13
N PHE A 116 7.70 3.11 -22.48
CA PHE A 116 6.87 4.27 -22.27
C PHE A 116 7.27 4.90 -20.93
N LEU A 117 7.87 6.09 -20.97
CA LEU A 117 8.35 6.80 -19.79
C LEU A 117 7.48 8.03 -19.54
N PHE A 118 6.89 8.17 -18.37
CA PHE A 118 6.20 9.40 -18.02
C PHE A 118 7.18 10.58 -18.00
N SER A 119 6.77 11.69 -18.59
CA SER A 119 7.62 12.89 -18.76
C SER A 119 7.92 13.62 -17.44
N ASP A 120 7.11 13.36 -16.42
CA ASP A 120 7.25 13.90 -15.07
C ASP A 120 6.71 12.88 -14.07
N LEU A 121 6.84 13.17 -12.77
CA LEU A 121 6.33 12.29 -11.70
C LEU A 121 4.84 11.97 -11.89
N ARG A 122 4.46 10.70 -11.67
CA ARG A 122 3.06 10.25 -11.77
C ARG A 122 2.72 9.25 -10.67
N PRO A 123 1.42 9.21 -10.27
CA PRO A 123 0.92 8.28 -9.27
C PRO A 123 1.12 6.81 -9.64
N THR A 124 1.41 5.99 -8.64
CA THR A 124 1.45 4.53 -8.78
C THR A 124 0.18 3.94 -9.42
N PRO A 125 -1.06 4.33 -9.03
CA PRO A 125 -2.27 3.82 -9.68
C PRO A 125 -2.38 4.20 -11.16
N GLU A 126 -1.86 5.34 -11.57
CA GLU A 126 -1.84 5.73 -12.98
C GLU A 126 -0.92 4.84 -13.81
N LEU A 127 0.24 4.44 -13.27
CA LEU A 127 1.08 3.44 -13.93
C LEU A 127 0.35 2.10 -14.07
N SER A 128 -0.31 1.62 -13.02
CA SER A 128 -1.11 0.38 -13.09
C SER A 128 -2.16 0.43 -14.21
N TYR A 129 -2.86 1.56 -14.33
CA TYR A 129 -3.79 1.83 -15.42
C TYR A 129 -3.09 1.82 -16.79
N ALA A 130 -1.95 2.53 -16.92
CA ALA A 130 -1.23 2.67 -18.19
C ALA A 130 -0.67 1.33 -18.70
N VAL A 131 -0.19 0.44 -17.81
CA VAL A 131 0.24 -0.92 -18.18
C VAL A 131 -0.86 -1.64 -18.93
N ARG A 132 -2.08 -1.65 -18.41
CA ARG A 132 -3.24 -2.31 -19.02
C ARG A 132 -3.71 -1.58 -20.28
N LYS A 133 -3.78 -0.25 -20.22
CA LYS A 133 -4.27 0.58 -21.33
C LYS A 133 -3.40 0.46 -22.59
N LEU A 134 -2.07 0.42 -22.40
CA LEU A 134 -1.10 0.32 -23.48
C LEU A 134 -0.73 -1.14 -23.83
N ASN A 135 -1.36 -2.13 -23.16
CA ASN A 135 -1.07 -3.55 -23.29
C ASN A 135 0.42 -3.86 -23.11
N CYS A 136 1.03 -3.26 -22.11
CA CYS A 136 2.42 -3.49 -21.76
C CYS A 136 2.58 -4.77 -20.94
N ILE A 137 3.73 -5.44 -21.08
CA ILE A 137 4.05 -6.67 -20.33
C ILE A 137 4.37 -6.33 -18.87
N CYS A 138 5.00 -5.17 -18.67
CA CYS A 138 5.54 -4.80 -17.35
C CYS A 138 5.38 -3.31 -17.09
N GLY A 139 5.26 -2.96 -15.82
CA GLY A 139 5.33 -1.58 -15.32
C GLY A 139 6.36 -1.44 -14.21
N ILE A 140 7.06 -0.32 -14.17
CA ILE A 140 8.05 -0.01 -13.14
C ILE A 140 7.75 1.33 -12.50
N VAL A 141 7.70 1.38 -11.16
CA VAL A 141 7.63 2.65 -10.42
C VAL A 141 8.85 2.80 -9.52
N LEU A 142 9.56 3.92 -9.69
CA LEU A 142 10.65 4.33 -8.82
C LEU A 142 10.07 5.12 -7.64
N THR A 143 9.93 4.45 -6.50
CA THR A 143 9.33 5.02 -5.28
C THR A 143 9.68 4.19 -4.05
N ALA A 144 9.73 4.85 -2.90
CA ALA A 144 9.73 4.17 -1.60
C ALA A 144 8.47 4.50 -0.78
N SER A 145 7.36 4.92 -1.45
CA SER A 145 6.09 5.30 -0.81
C SER A 145 6.34 6.33 0.32
N HIS A 146 5.90 6.08 1.53
CA HIS A 146 6.03 6.95 2.71
C HIS A 146 7.34 6.78 3.51
N ASN A 147 8.33 6.03 3.02
CA ASN A 147 9.62 5.91 3.71
C ASN A 147 10.36 7.26 3.79
N PRO A 148 11.33 7.43 4.74
CA PRO A 148 12.16 8.63 4.83
C PRO A 148 12.86 9.01 3.51
N PRO A 149 13.33 10.28 3.37
CA PRO A 149 13.85 10.82 2.10
C PRO A 149 15.10 10.09 1.57
N GLU A 150 15.90 9.48 2.44
CA GLU A 150 17.09 8.72 2.04
C GLU A 150 16.80 7.37 1.37
N TYR A 151 15.54 6.92 1.37
CA TYR A 151 15.10 5.69 0.72
C TYR A 151 14.60 5.94 -0.70
N ASN A 152 14.80 4.92 -1.55
CA ASN A 152 14.11 4.78 -2.83
C ASN A 152 13.76 3.31 -3.06
N GLY A 153 13.06 3.00 -4.15
CA GLY A 153 12.63 1.65 -4.46
C GLY A 153 12.33 1.45 -5.94
N PHE A 154 12.01 0.21 -6.27
CA PHE A 154 11.74 -0.25 -7.60
C PHE A 154 10.58 -1.25 -7.50
N LYS A 155 9.34 -0.79 -7.68
CA LYS A 155 8.13 -1.63 -7.71
C LYS A 155 7.94 -2.18 -9.11
N VAL A 156 7.56 -3.45 -9.21
CA VAL A 156 7.31 -4.14 -10.49
C VAL A 156 5.84 -4.56 -10.59
N TYR A 157 5.23 -4.20 -11.70
CA TYR A 157 3.87 -4.53 -12.09
C TYR A 157 3.90 -5.44 -13.32
N TRP A 158 2.89 -6.28 -13.50
CA TRP A 158 2.82 -7.18 -14.63
C TRP A 158 1.69 -6.80 -15.59
N GLU A 159 1.48 -7.58 -16.64
CA GLU A 159 0.54 -7.29 -17.73
C GLU A 159 -0.92 -7.08 -17.30
N ASP A 160 -1.31 -7.63 -16.15
CA ASP A 160 -2.61 -7.38 -15.51
C ASP A 160 -2.73 -6.01 -14.82
N GLY A 161 -1.63 -5.27 -14.70
CA GLY A 161 -1.52 -4.00 -13.98
C GLY A 161 -1.34 -4.15 -12.47
N GLY A 162 -1.30 -5.36 -11.92
CA GLY A 162 -1.03 -5.66 -10.52
C GLY A 162 0.47 -5.82 -10.23
N GLN A 163 0.87 -5.62 -8.97
CA GLN A 163 2.23 -5.97 -8.58
C GLN A 163 2.48 -7.47 -8.74
N ILE A 164 3.70 -7.82 -9.15
CA ILE A 164 4.10 -9.23 -9.36
C ILE A 164 3.86 -10.08 -8.12
N VAL A 165 3.39 -11.29 -8.36
CA VAL A 165 3.16 -12.35 -7.36
C VAL A 165 3.76 -13.66 -7.88
N PRO A 166 3.92 -14.70 -7.02
CA PRO A 166 4.33 -16.02 -7.50
C PRO A 166 3.41 -16.55 -8.63
N PRO A 167 3.95 -17.18 -9.69
CA PRO A 167 5.37 -17.59 -9.83
C PRO A 167 6.28 -16.54 -10.50
N ILE A 168 5.74 -15.43 -11.00
CA ILE A 168 6.49 -14.43 -11.79
C ILE A 168 7.64 -13.82 -11.00
N ASP A 169 7.41 -13.43 -9.75
CA ASP A 169 8.44 -12.88 -8.87
C ASP A 169 9.66 -13.83 -8.73
N ASN A 170 9.41 -15.13 -8.54
CA ASN A 170 10.46 -16.13 -8.42
C ASN A 170 11.28 -16.24 -9.72
N PHE A 171 10.61 -16.29 -10.87
CA PHE A 171 11.30 -16.34 -12.17
C PHE A 171 12.17 -15.12 -12.42
N LEU A 172 11.69 -13.92 -12.05
CA LEU A 172 12.47 -12.70 -12.18
C LEU A 172 13.67 -12.69 -11.24
N ILE A 173 13.50 -13.13 -9.99
CA ILE A 173 14.59 -13.28 -9.01
C ILE A 173 15.69 -14.19 -9.57
N GLU A 174 15.31 -15.38 -10.09
CA GLU A 174 16.26 -16.32 -10.68
C GLU A 174 17.06 -15.72 -11.85
N GLU A 175 16.41 -14.92 -12.71
CA GLU A 175 17.12 -14.25 -13.82
C GLU A 175 18.06 -13.15 -13.33
N ILE A 176 17.63 -12.36 -12.34
CA ILE A 176 18.43 -11.28 -11.76
C ILE A 176 19.67 -11.84 -11.03
N GLU A 177 19.53 -12.95 -10.29
CA GLU A 177 20.63 -13.55 -9.52
C GLU A 177 21.75 -14.11 -10.41
N LYS A 178 21.44 -14.57 -11.63
CA LYS A 178 22.43 -15.08 -12.60
C LYS A 178 23.37 -13.98 -13.12
N LEU A 179 22.95 -12.71 -13.06
CA LEU A 179 23.66 -11.58 -13.68
C LEU A 179 24.81 -11.06 -12.83
N LYS A 180 25.86 -10.62 -13.51
CA LYS A 180 26.91 -9.74 -12.97
C LYS A 180 26.66 -8.31 -13.40
N PHE A 181 27.30 -7.34 -12.77
CA PHE A 181 27.17 -5.92 -13.16
C PHE A 181 27.69 -5.62 -14.59
N ASN A 182 28.64 -6.44 -15.09
CA ASN A 182 29.14 -6.33 -16.47
C ASN A 182 28.13 -6.80 -17.54
N ASP A 183 27.10 -7.52 -17.15
CA ASP A 183 26.08 -8.04 -18.08
C ASP A 183 25.00 -7.01 -18.39
N ILE A 184 25.02 -5.85 -17.71
CA ILE A 184 24.04 -4.79 -17.89
C ILE A 184 24.33 -4.03 -19.17
N ASN A 185 23.37 -3.97 -20.08
CA ASN A 185 23.48 -3.14 -21.28
C ASN A 185 22.93 -1.73 -21.01
N PHE A 186 23.83 -0.76 -20.86
CA PHE A 186 23.50 0.66 -20.67
C PHE A 186 23.51 1.48 -21.97
N ASN A 187 23.53 0.86 -23.15
CA ASN A 187 23.55 1.55 -24.45
C ASN A 187 22.11 1.67 -25.00
N PRO A 188 21.38 2.75 -24.72
CA PRO A 188 19.98 2.85 -25.05
C PRO A 188 19.73 2.98 -26.55
N ASN A 189 18.60 2.42 -27.01
CA ASN A 189 18.01 2.78 -28.28
C ASN A 189 16.93 3.84 -28.05
N GLN A 190 17.25 5.11 -28.36
CA GLN A 190 16.35 6.23 -28.10
C GLN A 190 15.04 6.17 -28.91
N GLU A 191 15.01 5.49 -30.06
CA GLU A 191 13.80 5.30 -30.88
C GLU A 191 12.76 4.42 -30.20
N LEU A 192 13.17 3.62 -29.21
CA LEU A 192 12.29 2.76 -28.41
C LEU A 192 11.82 3.42 -27.12
N ILE A 193 12.21 4.65 -26.84
CA ILE A 193 11.76 5.40 -25.65
C ILE A 193 10.73 6.45 -26.08
N GLU A 194 9.49 6.26 -25.65
CA GLU A 194 8.38 7.17 -25.91
C GLU A 194 7.93 7.84 -24.61
N MET A 195 7.79 9.18 -24.66
CA MET A 195 7.35 9.94 -23.49
C MET A 195 5.83 9.95 -23.37
N LEU A 196 5.30 9.62 -22.21
CA LEU A 196 3.89 9.77 -21.87
C LEU A 196 3.64 11.12 -21.21
N GLY A 197 2.51 11.72 -21.52
CA GLY A 197 2.12 13.05 -21.04
C GLY A 197 0.63 13.15 -20.69
N GLU A 198 0.07 14.36 -20.83
CA GLU A 198 -1.27 14.73 -20.39
C GLU A 198 -2.41 13.89 -20.97
N GLU A 199 -2.24 13.28 -22.14
CA GLU A 199 -3.27 12.41 -22.72
C GLU A 199 -3.55 11.20 -21.83
N THR A 200 -2.50 10.60 -21.24
CA THR A 200 -2.63 9.48 -20.31
C THR A 200 -3.29 9.93 -19.00
N ASP A 201 -2.88 11.10 -18.50
CA ASP A 201 -3.49 11.74 -17.32
C ASP A 201 -5.01 11.92 -17.51
N ASP A 202 -5.42 12.48 -18.65
CA ASP A 202 -6.84 12.73 -18.94
C ASP A 202 -7.65 11.43 -19.02
N GLN A 203 -7.09 10.39 -19.64
CA GLN A 203 -7.74 9.08 -19.70
C GLN A 203 -7.85 8.42 -18.32
N PHE A 204 -6.82 8.54 -17.47
CA PHE A 204 -6.86 8.05 -16.11
C PHE A 204 -7.88 8.82 -15.26
N ILE A 205 -7.96 10.15 -15.40
CA ILE A 205 -8.96 10.97 -14.72
C ILE A 205 -10.39 10.51 -15.08
N GLU A 206 -10.68 10.18 -16.34
CA GLU A 206 -12.00 9.68 -16.73
C GLU A 206 -12.34 8.35 -16.03
N ILE A 207 -11.35 7.49 -15.80
CA ILE A 207 -11.55 6.26 -15.00
C ILE A 207 -11.83 6.58 -13.54
N CYS A 208 -11.09 7.51 -12.93
CA CYS A 208 -11.38 7.96 -11.57
C CYS A 208 -12.81 8.52 -11.44
N LEU A 209 -13.25 9.34 -12.40
CA LEU A 209 -14.62 9.89 -12.44
C LEU A 209 -15.65 8.78 -12.60
N LYS A 210 -15.42 7.80 -13.48
CA LYS A 210 -16.31 6.64 -13.70
C LYS A 210 -16.54 5.84 -12.42
N ASN A 211 -15.47 5.62 -11.65
CA ASN A 211 -15.50 4.74 -10.48
C ASN A 211 -15.85 5.49 -9.18
N GLY A 212 -15.38 6.73 -9.02
CA GLY A 212 -15.52 7.52 -7.79
C GLY A 212 -16.81 8.34 -7.70
N LEU A 213 -17.37 8.82 -8.83
CA LEU A 213 -18.53 9.70 -8.80
C LEU A 213 -19.87 8.97 -8.66
N ASN A 214 -20.80 9.63 -7.97
CA ASN A 214 -22.21 9.26 -7.90
C ASN A 214 -23.08 10.32 -8.59
N LYS A 215 -23.76 9.94 -9.66
CA LYS A 215 -24.61 10.86 -10.45
C LYS A 215 -25.74 11.53 -9.65
N GLU A 216 -26.16 10.90 -8.53
CA GLU A 216 -27.22 11.42 -7.67
C GLU A 216 -26.78 12.58 -6.78
N VAL A 217 -25.48 12.71 -6.48
CA VAL A 217 -24.94 13.78 -5.63
C VAL A 217 -24.87 15.09 -6.43
N LYS A 218 -25.46 16.16 -5.88
CA LYS A 218 -25.56 17.49 -6.51
C LYS A 218 -24.83 18.58 -5.74
N SER A 219 -24.54 18.36 -4.47
CA SER A 219 -23.99 19.38 -3.56
C SER A 219 -22.46 19.53 -3.60
N ARG A 220 -21.76 18.94 -4.58
CA ARG A 220 -20.30 18.95 -4.67
C ARG A 220 -19.68 20.34 -4.53
N ALA A 221 -20.25 21.33 -5.23
CA ALA A 221 -19.73 22.70 -5.23
C ALA A 221 -19.78 23.38 -3.85
N SER A 222 -20.63 22.91 -2.93
CA SER A 222 -20.79 23.49 -1.59
C SER A 222 -19.85 22.89 -0.55
N ASN A 223 -19.21 21.75 -0.85
CA ASN A 223 -18.30 21.10 0.11
C ASN A 223 -16.98 21.84 0.17
N LYS A 224 -16.56 22.17 1.38
CA LYS A 224 -15.25 22.72 1.68
C LYS A 224 -14.25 21.58 1.92
N ILE A 225 -13.28 21.45 1.05
CA ILE A 225 -12.27 20.39 1.09
C ILE A 225 -10.91 21.01 1.34
N VAL A 226 -10.13 20.40 2.22
CA VAL A 226 -8.68 20.67 2.31
C VAL A 226 -7.92 19.45 1.80
N PHE A 227 -6.95 19.70 0.93
CA PHE A 227 -6.13 18.65 0.33
C PHE A 227 -4.62 18.91 0.54
N THR A 228 -3.88 17.84 0.84
CA THR A 228 -2.42 17.81 0.81
C THR A 228 -1.90 16.61 0.04
N ALA A 229 -0.93 16.84 -0.85
CA ALA A 229 -0.20 15.80 -1.56
C ALA A 229 0.99 15.24 -0.75
N LEU A 230 1.29 15.79 0.42
CA LEU A 230 2.52 15.50 1.19
C LEU A 230 3.77 15.49 0.30
N HIS A 231 3.89 16.50 -0.57
CA HIS A 231 4.93 16.67 -1.58
C HIS A 231 4.94 15.64 -2.72
N GLY A 232 3.91 14.80 -2.82
CA GLY A 232 3.87 13.65 -3.70
C GLY A 232 3.23 13.89 -5.07
N THR A 233 3.07 12.78 -5.80
CA THR A 233 2.63 12.71 -7.19
C THR A 233 1.18 13.10 -7.40
N SER A 234 0.32 13.01 -6.40
CA SER A 234 -1.08 13.41 -6.50
C SER A 234 -1.28 14.90 -6.82
N SER A 235 -0.26 15.73 -6.54
CA SER A 235 -0.26 17.17 -6.89
C SER A 235 -0.46 17.41 -8.38
N THR A 236 -0.09 16.47 -9.26
CA THR A 236 -0.21 16.60 -10.71
C THR A 236 -1.63 16.32 -11.22
N ILE A 237 -2.36 15.43 -10.57
CA ILE A 237 -3.66 14.90 -11.05
C ILE A 237 -4.85 15.43 -10.27
N ILE A 238 -4.76 15.53 -8.94
CA ILE A 238 -5.90 15.90 -8.07
C ILE A 238 -6.55 17.22 -8.44
N PRO A 239 -5.83 18.32 -8.76
CA PRO A 239 -6.48 19.57 -9.13
C PRO A 239 -7.36 19.45 -10.38
N LYS A 240 -6.89 18.73 -11.40
CA LYS A 240 -7.66 18.46 -12.62
C LYS A 240 -8.85 17.54 -12.33
N LEU A 241 -8.64 16.48 -11.57
CA LEU A 241 -9.66 15.49 -11.20
C LEU A 241 -10.83 16.14 -10.45
N PHE A 242 -10.56 16.88 -9.39
CA PHE A 242 -11.60 17.51 -8.59
C PHE A 242 -12.35 18.60 -9.36
N LYS A 243 -11.64 19.38 -10.17
CA LYS A 243 -12.28 20.37 -11.06
C LYS A 243 -13.24 19.68 -12.05
N LYS A 244 -12.82 18.60 -12.72
CA LYS A 244 -13.70 17.84 -13.64
C LYS A 244 -14.87 17.18 -12.90
N ALA A 245 -14.68 16.79 -11.64
CA ALA A 245 -15.72 16.22 -10.79
C ALA A 245 -16.76 17.26 -10.31
N GLY A 246 -16.50 18.55 -10.46
CA GLY A 246 -17.40 19.64 -10.05
C GLY A 246 -17.18 20.11 -8.60
N TYR A 247 -16.05 19.78 -7.98
CA TYR A 247 -15.63 20.34 -6.70
C TYR A 247 -14.90 21.66 -6.94
N ASN A 248 -15.48 22.79 -6.49
CA ASN A 248 -14.95 24.13 -6.72
C ASN A 248 -14.43 24.81 -5.45
N ASN A 249 -14.70 24.22 -4.28
CA ASN A 249 -14.34 24.81 -2.98
C ASN A 249 -13.26 23.95 -2.30
N ILE A 250 -12.07 23.96 -2.89
CA ILE A 250 -10.91 23.19 -2.43
C ILE A 250 -9.80 24.16 -2.05
N SER A 251 -9.27 23.98 -0.84
CA SER A 251 -8.07 24.67 -0.37
C SER A 251 -6.93 23.67 -0.31
N TYR A 252 -5.82 24.02 -0.91
CA TYR A 252 -4.61 23.20 -0.93
C TYR A 252 -3.64 23.68 0.14
N VAL A 253 -2.93 22.74 0.77
CA VAL A 253 -1.74 23.07 1.56
C VAL A 253 -0.61 23.37 0.59
N GLU A 254 -0.52 24.62 0.13
CA GLU A 254 0.30 25.06 -1.02
C GLU A 254 1.76 24.57 -0.94
N SER A 255 2.38 24.66 0.26
CA SER A 255 3.77 24.19 0.46
C SER A 255 3.93 22.68 0.25
N GLN A 256 2.87 21.89 0.50
CA GLN A 256 2.85 20.44 0.35
C GLN A 256 2.35 19.97 -1.03
N MET A 257 1.87 20.89 -1.87
CA MET A 257 1.56 20.62 -3.29
C MET A 257 2.80 20.72 -4.19
N ILE A 258 3.89 21.26 -3.68
CA ILE A 258 5.16 21.32 -4.41
C ILE A 258 5.92 20.00 -4.20
N PRO A 259 6.25 19.26 -5.29
CA PRO A 259 7.06 18.05 -5.18
C PRO A 259 8.42 18.32 -4.52
N ASP A 260 8.74 17.57 -3.47
CA ASP A 260 9.96 17.75 -2.68
C ASP A 260 10.48 16.41 -2.17
N GLY A 261 11.66 16.00 -2.64
CA GLY A 261 12.28 14.73 -2.27
C GLY A 261 12.80 14.69 -0.82
N ASP A 262 12.95 15.83 -0.17
CA ASP A 262 13.33 15.94 1.25
C ASP A 262 12.12 15.90 2.19
N PHE A 263 10.90 16.05 1.65
CA PHE A 263 9.66 16.15 2.44
C PHE A 263 9.74 17.19 3.57
N SER A 264 10.25 18.38 3.25
CA SER A 264 10.74 19.40 4.21
C SER A 264 9.73 19.86 5.25
N THR A 265 8.42 19.69 5.00
CA THR A 265 7.36 20.12 5.94
C THR A 265 6.91 19.03 6.91
N VAL A 266 7.37 17.79 6.75
CA VAL A 266 6.94 16.64 7.57
C VAL A 266 8.13 15.74 7.91
N LYS A 267 8.07 15.04 9.04
CA LYS A 267 9.09 14.04 9.40
C LYS A 267 8.94 12.74 8.61
N SER A 268 7.70 12.40 8.26
CA SER A 268 7.33 11.22 7.50
C SER A 268 6.19 11.61 6.57
N PRO A 269 6.26 11.38 5.25
CA PRO A 269 5.17 11.71 4.33
C PRO A 269 4.07 10.63 4.35
N ASN A 270 3.61 10.26 5.55
CA ASN A 270 2.65 9.20 5.76
C ASN A 270 1.30 9.78 6.23
N PRO A 271 0.23 9.75 5.42
CA PRO A 271 -1.07 10.30 5.78
C PRO A 271 -1.80 9.53 6.90
N GLU A 272 -1.25 8.39 7.37
CA GLU A 272 -1.73 7.67 8.55
C GLU A 272 -1.39 8.41 9.85
N GLU A 273 -0.35 9.27 9.81
CA GLU A 273 0.19 9.96 10.97
C GLU A 273 -0.45 11.34 11.13
N VAL A 274 -1.01 11.64 12.31
CA VAL A 274 -1.63 12.94 12.60
C VAL A 274 -0.63 14.09 12.40
N GLU A 275 0.64 13.88 12.78
CA GLU A 275 1.71 14.87 12.62
C GLU A 275 1.93 15.26 11.15
N SER A 276 1.77 14.32 10.22
CA SER A 276 1.92 14.57 8.78
C SER A 276 0.74 15.37 8.21
N MET A 277 -0.43 15.23 8.82
CA MET A 277 -1.66 15.91 8.43
C MET A 277 -1.86 17.26 9.17
N ASP A 278 -0.99 17.64 10.09
CA ASP A 278 -1.17 18.80 10.99
C ASP A 278 -1.43 20.12 10.23
N MET A 279 -0.67 20.40 9.16
CA MET A 279 -0.88 21.61 8.36
C MET A 279 -2.26 21.63 7.68
N ALA A 280 -2.69 20.49 7.16
CA ALA A 280 -3.99 20.36 6.52
C ALA A 280 -5.14 20.46 7.55
N LEU A 281 -4.98 19.88 8.74
CA LEU A 281 -5.96 19.97 9.83
C LEU A 281 -6.08 21.40 10.36
N LYS A 282 -4.98 22.15 10.49
CA LYS A 282 -5.00 23.57 10.88
C LYS A 282 -5.73 24.42 9.86
N LEU A 283 -5.37 24.31 8.57
CA LEU A 283 -6.06 25.02 7.49
C LEU A 283 -7.55 24.68 7.46
N ALA A 284 -7.91 23.42 7.66
CA ALA A 284 -9.29 22.99 7.66
C ALA A 284 -10.12 23.51 8.82
N ASN A 285 -9.51 23.70 10.00
CA ASN A 285 -10.17 24.37 11.13
C ASN A 285 -10.37 25.87 10.87
N GLU A 286 -9.41 26.55 10.25
CA GLU A 286 -9.49 27.98 9.92
C GLU A 286 -10.63 28.29 8.94
N ILE A 287 -10.85 27.44 7.95
CA ILE A 287 -11.87 27.63 6.92
C ILE A 287 -13.18 26.86 7.19
N GLU A 288 -13.27 26.14 8.30
CA GLU A 288 -14.39 25.25 8.65
C GLU A 288 -14.66 24.22 7.54
N ALA A 289 -13.61 23.48 7.13
CA ALA A 289 -13.75 22.47 6.08
C ALA A 289 -14.60 21.27 6.53
N ASP A 290 -15.30 20.67 5.56
CA ASP A 290 -16.11 19.46 5.76
C ASP A 290 -15.27 18.19 5.81
N ILE A 291 -14.13 18.18 5.09
CA ILE A 291 -13.22 17.03 4.97
C ILE A 291 -11.79 17.48 4.73
N VAL A 292 -10.84 16.75 5.27
CA VAL A 292 -9.41 16.83 4.95
C VAL A 292 -8.96 15.56 4.26
N ILE A 293 -8.19 15.69 3.21
CA ILE A 293 -7.62 14.59 2.44
C ILE A 293 -6.11 14.76 2.33
N GLY A 294 -5.37 13.68 2.58
CA GLY A 294 -3.94 13.61 2.33
C GLY A 294 -3.56 12.31 1.64
N THR A 295 -2.57 12.36 0.76
CA THR A 295 -2.03 11.16 0.09
C THR A 295 -0.54 11.02 0.36
N ASP A 296 -0.03 9.79 0.34
CA ASP A 296 1.41 9.56 0.40
C ASP A 296 2.11 9.91 -0.94
N PRO A 297 3.46 9.94 -0.99
CA PRO A 297 4.19 10.45 -2.15
C PRO A 297 3.90 9.77 -3.48
N ASP A 298 3.61 8.48 -3.51
CA ASP A 298 3.25 7.76 -4.74
C ASP A 298 1.73 7.57 -4.91
N ALA A 299 0.94 8.25 -4.06
CA ALA A 299 -0.51 8.38 -4.12
C ALA A 299 -1.25 7.03 -4.15
N ASP A 300 -0.74 6.04 -3.42
CA ASP A 300 -1.40 4.75 -3.24
C ASP A 300 -2.14 4.65 -1.90
N ARG A 301 -1.93 5.59 -0.94
CA ARG A 301 -2.61 5.66 0.36
C ARG A 301 -3.37 6.95 0.55
N LEU A 302 -4.48 6.86 1.29
CA LEU A 302 -5.41 7.95 1.52
C LEU A 302 -5.68 8.17 3.00
N GLY A 303 -5.20 9.28 3.57
CA GLY A 303 -5.60 9.78 4.89
C GLY A 303 -6.82 10.69 4.78
N VAL A 304 -7.80 10.49 5.67
CA VAL A 304 -9.04 11.29 5.69
C VAL A 304 -9.36 11.73 7.11
N ALA A 305 -9.58 13.04 7.30
CA ALA A 305 -10.20 13.54 8.52
C ALA A 305 -11.60 14.09 8.23
N ILE A 306 -12.54 13.76 9.13
CA ILE A 306 -13.95 14.15 9.08
C ILE A 306 -14.38 14.76 10.40
N ARG A 307 -15.49 15.49 10.40
CA ARG A 307 -16.05 16.06 11.62
C ARG A 307 -16.76 14.99 12.45
N ASP A 308 -16.44 14.93 13.72
CA ASP A 308 -17.07 14.05 14.72
C ASP A 308 -18.42 14.60 15.21
N LEU A 309 -19.02 14.01 16.27
CA LEU A 309 -20.30 14.44 16.81
C LEU A 309 -20.26 15.81 17.49
N GLU A 310 -19.09 16.28 17.87
CA GLU A 310 -18.84 17.58 18.52
C GLU A 310 -18.31 18.61 17.52
N ASP A 311 -18.34 18.29 16.22
CA ASP A 311 -17.84 19.11 15.11
C ASP A 311 -16.31 19.31 15.09
N ASN A 312 -15.54 18.47 15.80
CA ASN A 312 -14.08 18.48 15.75
C ASN A 312 -13.58 17.64 14.56
N LEU A 313 -12.54 18.11 13.86
CA LEU A 313 -11.87 17.31 12.85
C LEU A 313 -11.11 16.15 13.48
N ARG A 314 -11.42 14.94 13.03
CA ARG A 314 -10.82 13.69 13.51
C ARG A 314 -10.28 12.89 12.33
N LEU A 315 -8.97 12.59 12.35
CA LEU A 315 -8.38 11.64 11.43
C LEU A 315 -8.94 10.24 11.73
N ILE A 316 -9.61 9.64 10.75
CA ILE A 316 -10.14 8.28 10.85
C ILE A 316 -9.08 7.29 10.37
N ASN A 317 -9.03 6.10 11.01
CA ASN A 317 -8.08 5.08 10.61
C ASN A 317 -8.52 4.35 9.34
N GLY A 318 -7.60 3.56 8.73
CA GLY A 318 -7.89 2.86 7.48
C GLY A 318 -9.05 1.88 7.56
N ASN A 319 -9.25 1.20 8.71
CA ASN A 319 -10.41 0.32 8.92
C ASN A 319 -11.73 1.10 8.92
N GLN A 320 -11.77 2.25 9.58
CA GLN A 320 -12.96 3.12 9.64
C GLN A 320 -13.29 3.68 8.26
N LEU A 321 -12.28 4.16 7.53
CA LEU A 321 -12.47 4.66 6.17
C LEU A 321 -12.96 3.54 5.23
N MET A 322 -12.36 2.35 5.33
CA MET A 322 -12.74 1.18 4.55
C MET A 322 -14.20 0.79 4.81
N VAL A 323 -14.63 0.72 6.07
CA VAL A 323 -16.03 0.42 6.47
C VAL A 323 -16.99 1.41 5.82
N LEU A 324 -16.71 2.70 5.91
CA LEU A 324 -17.55 3.75 5.33
C LEU A 324 -17.63 3.67 3.81
N ILE A 325 -16.50 3.49 3.13
CA ILE A 325 -16.44 3.43 1.66
C ILE A 325 -17.12 2.17 1.14
N PHE A 326 -16.92 1.01 1.80
CA PHE A 326 -17.58 -0.24 1.39
C PHE A 326 -19.11 -0.13 1.52
N ASP A 327 -19.61 0.33 2.66
CA ASP A 327 -21.05 0.52 2.83
C ASP A 327 -21.60 1.51 1.81
N TYR A 328 -20.94 2.65 1.61
CA TYR A 328 -21.35 3.67 0.65
C TYR A 328 -21.46 3.10 -0.78
N ILE A 329 -20.45 2.35 -1.24
CA ILE A 329 -20.43 1.77 -2.60
C ILE A 329 -21.48 0.68 -2.74
N LEU A 330 -21.61 -0.21 -1.76
CA LEU A 330 -22.59 -1.30 -1.80
C LEU A 330 -24.02 -0.76 -1.74
N ASN A 331 -24.29 0.23 -0.88
CA ASN A 331 -25.59 0.90 -0.77
C ASN A 331 -25.97 1.60 -2.09
N LYS A 332 -25.03 2.32 -2.71
CA LYS A 332 -25.20 2.93 -4.03
C LYS A 332 -25.56 1.88 -5.10
N LYS A 333 -24.80 0.79 -5.19
CA LYS A 333 -25.06 -0.29 -6.15
C LYS A 333 -26.40 -0.97 -5.90
N LYS A 334 -26.81 -1.13 -4.64
CA LYS A 334 -28.12 -1.67 -4.25
C LYS A 334 -29.26 -0.73 -4.68
N SER A 335 -29.14 0.58 -4.42
CA SER A 335 -30.15 1.57 -4.82
C SER A 335 -30.32 1.64 -6.34
N GLU A 336 -29.23 1.50 -7.10
CA GLU A 336 -29.25 1.40 -8.56
C GLU A 336 -29.76 0.05 -9.10
N LYS A 337 -30.10 -0.92 -8.24
CA LYS A 337 -30.49 -2.30 -8.59
C LYS A 337 -29.42 -3.04 -9.41
N LYS A 338 -28.15 -2.68 -9.22
CA LYS A 338 -26.99 -3.26 -9.92
C LYS A 338 -26.21 -4.26 -9.07
N LEU A 339 -26.61 -4.47 -7.80
CA LEU A 339 -25.95 -5.40 -6.91
C LEU A 339 -26.53 -6.81 -7.07
N ASN A 340 -25.67 -7.81 -7.19
CA ASN A 340 -26.05 -9.22 -7.31
C ASN A 340 -24.95 -10.14 -6.75
N LYS A 341 -25.22 -11.45 -6.70
CA LYS A 341 -24.31 -12.48 -6.13
C LYS A 341 -23.03 -12.71 -6.92
N SER A 342 -22.91 -12.20 -8.16
CA SER A 342 -21.66 -12.29 -8.93
C SER A 342 -20.67 -11.17 -8.56
N HIS A 343 -21.03 -10.28 -7.62
CA HIS A 343 -20.12 -9.26 -7.14
C HIS A 343 -19.36 -9.73 -5.89
N PHE A 344 -18.13 -9.24 -5.74
CA PHE A 344 -17.37 -9.45 -4.53
C PHE A 344 -16.64 -8.18 -4.07
N VAL A 345 -16.37 -8.14 -2.78
CA VAL A 345 -15.47 -7.18 -2.16
C VAL A 345 -14.28 -7.92 -1.57
N ALA A 346 -13.15 -7.24 -1.37
CA ALA A 346 -11.96 -7.89 -0.86
C ALA A 346 -11.27 -7.08 0.25
N SER A 347 -10.69 -7.79 1.22
CA SER A 347 -9.88 -7.20 2.28
C SER A 347 -8.79 -8.17 2.72
N THR A 348 -8.07 -7.85 3.79
CA THR A 348 -7.00 -8.70 4.31
C THR A 348 -7.39 -9.36 5.64
N VAL A 349 -6.72 -10.46 5.97
CA VAL A 349 -6.95 -11.16 7.25
C VAL A 349 -6.63 -10.30 8.49
N VAL A 350 -5.80 -9.25 8.32
CA VAL A 350 -5.40 -8.33 9.41
C VAL A 350 -6.28 -7.08 9.51
N SER A 351 -7.16 -6.86 8.54
CA SER A 351 -8.12 -5.75 8.53
C SER A 351 -9.34 -6.07 9.39
N THR A 352 -10.20 -5.07 9.60
CA THR A 352 -11.39 -5.23 10.44
C THR A 352 -12.33 -6.35 9.94
N PRO A 353 -12.73 -7.29 10.80
CA PRO A 353 -13.72 -8.31 10.44
C PRO A 353 -15.10 -7.75 10.07
N MET A 354 -15.39 -6.50 10.41
CA MET A 354 -16.66 -5.82 10.11
C MET A 354 -16.98 -5.78 8.61
N ILE A 355 -15.94 -5.80 7.75
CA ILE A 355 -16.14 -5.83 6.29
C ILE A 355 -16.94 -7.05 5.84
N LYS A 356 -16.67 -8.21 6.46
CA LYS A 356 -17.45 -9.41 6.16
C LYS A 356 -18.93 -9.23 6.56
N ASN A 357 -19.21 -8.67 7.74
CA ASN A 357 -20.58 -8.43 8.19
C ASN A 357 -21.32 -7.46 7.26
N ILE A 358 -20.64 -6.42 6.76
CA ILE A 358 -21.20 -5.50 5.76
C ILE A 358 -21.49 -6.23 4.44
N ALA A 359 -20.55 -7.02 3.94
CA ALA A 359 -20.75 -7.77 2.69
C ALA A 359 -21.93 -8.78 2.82
N ASP A 360 -22.02 -9.50 3.93
CA ASP A 360 -23.12 -10.43 4.23
C ASP A 360 -24.48 -9.70 4.26
N TYR A 361 -24.55 -8.51 4.86
CA TYR A 361 -25.76 -7.67 4.89
C TYR A 361 -26.24 -7.27 3.48
N TYR A 362 -25.30 -7.04 2.56
CA TYR A 362 -25.61 -6.73 1.16
C TYR A 362 -25.73 -7.99 0.28
N ASN A 363 -25.54 -9.20 0.84
CA ASN A 363 -25.52 -10.47 0.10
C ASN A 363 -24.49 -10.48 -1.04
N VAL A 364 -23.29 -9.98 -0.75
CA VAL A 364 -22.11 -9.91 -1.63
C VAL A 364 -21.01 -10.78 -1.03
N ASP A 365 -20.26 -11.48 -1.87
CA ASP A 365 -19.12 -12.28 -1.44
C ASP A 365 -17.99 -11.39 -0.88
N CYS A 366 -17.40 -11.80 0.25
CA CYS A 366 -16.25 -11.13 0.87
C CYS A 366 -15.06 -12.07 0.83
N LYS A 367 -14.04 -11.69 0.05
CA LYS A 367 -12.80 -12.44 -0.08
C LYS A 367 -11.72 -11.83 0.80
N LEU A 368 -11.02 -12.69 1.56
CA LEU A 368 -9.91 -12.28 2.41
C LEU A 368 -8.59 -12.76 1.81
N SER A 369 -7.59 -11.90 1.80
CA SER A 369 -6.22 -12.20 1.38
C SER A 369 -5.22 -12.07 2.52
N LEU A 370 -3.99 -12.49 2.26
CA LEU A 370 -2.85 -12.08 3.08
C LEU A 370 -2.63 -10.57 2.94
N THR A 371 -1.85 -9.98 3.87
CA THR A 371 -1.44 -8.58 3.81
C THR A 371 -0.63 -8.30 2.53
N GLY A 372 -0.96 -7.21 1.88
CA GLY A 372 -0.35 -6.74 0.64
C GLY A 372 -1.36 -6.69 -0.50
N PHE A 373 -1.56 -5.50 -1.01
CA PHE A 373 -2.64 -5.20 -1.96
C PHE A 373 -2.57 -6.02 -3.26
N LYS A 374 -1.37 -6.48 -3.64
CA LYS A 374 -1.16 -7.40 -4.74
C LYS A 374 -2.02 -8.67 -4.67
N TRP A 375 -2.33 -9.15 -3.46
CA TRP A 375 -3.20 -10.31 -3.27
C TRP A 375 -4.67 -9.97 -3.51
N ILE A 376 -5.10 -8.74 -3.19
CA ILE A 376 -6.44 -8.23 -3.53
C ILE A 376 -6.58 -8.11 -5.05
N ALA A 377 -5.56 -7.53 -5.72
CA ALA A 377 -5.53 -7.45 -7.17
C ALA A 377 -5.55 -8.84 -7.83
N LYS A 378 -4.77 -9.79 -7.31
CA LYS A 378 -4.73 -11.18 -7.81
C LYS A 378 -6.09 -11.89 -7.74
N MET A 379 -6.92 -11.58 -6.73
CA MET A 379 -8.26 -12.17 -6.63
C MET A 379 -9.16 -11.84 -7.83
N ILE A 380 -8.93 -10.71 -8.49
CA ILE A 380 -9.70 -10.36 -9.69
C ILE A 380 -9.39 -11.34 -10.83
N GLU A 381 -8.12 -11.77 -10.94
CA GLU A 381 -7.70 -12.79 -11.89
C GLU A 381 -8.14 -14.21 -11.49
N ASP A 382 -8.11 -14.50 -10.18
CA ASP A 382 -8.47 -15.82 -9.65
C ASP A 382 -9.97 -16.10 -9.71
N PHE A 383 -10.81 -15.05 -9.77
CA PHE A 383 -12.27 -15.15 -9.82
C PHE A 383 -12.87 -14.40 -11.02
N PRO A 384 -12.54 -14.79 -12.26
CA PRO A 384 -12.92 -14.07 -13.49
C PRO A 384 -14.45 -14.04 -13.74
N ASP A 385 -15.19 -14.99 -13.16
CA ASP A 385 -16.65 -15.05 -13.26
C ASP A 385 -17.37 -14.11 -12.27
N GLN A 386 -16.62 -13.48 -11.38
CA GLN A 386 -17.14 -12.53 -10.39
C GLN A 386 -16.63 -11.12 -10.69
N LYS A 387 -17.45 -10.13 -10.38
CA LYS A 387 -17.09 -8.73 -10.56
C LYS A 387 -16.64 -8.10 -9.25
N PHE A 388 -15.40 -7.64 -9.22
CA PHE A 388 -14.86 -6.86 -8.11
C PHE A 388 -15.54 -5.48 -8.02
N LEU A 389 -15.86 -5.02 -6.81
CA LEU A 389 -16.44 -3.71 -6.55
C LEU A 389 -15.49 -2.77 -5.83
N VAL A 390 -14.97 -3.22 -4.69
CA VAL A 390 -14.09 -2.45 -3.83
C VAL A 390 -13.23 -3.38 -2.99
N GLY A 391 -11.99 -2.98 -2.76
CA GLY A 391 -11.05 -3.65 -1.85
C GLY A 391 -10.30 -2.66 -0.99
N GLY A 392 -9.85 -3.12 0.18
CA GLY A 392 -9.12 -2.25 1.10
C GLY A 392 -8.26 -2.98 2.11
N GLU A 393 -7.29 -2.26 2.63
CA GLU A 393 -6.40 -2.66 3.72
C GLU A 393 -6.47 -1.64 4.87
N GLU A 394 -6.23 -2.12 6.09
CA GLU A 394 -6.13 -1.28 7.30
C GLU A 394 -5.09 -0.18 7.17
N SER A 395 -4.11 -0.36 6.31
CA SER A 395 -3.01 0.57 6.04
C SER A 395 -3.36 1.63 5.00
N PHE A 396 -4.60 2.15 5.04
CA PHE A 396 -5.08 3.30 4.26
C PHE A 396 -5.09 3.09 2.73
N GLY A 397 -5.01 1.84 2.29
CA GLY A 397 -5.12 1.46 0.88
C GLY A 397 -6.55 1.11 0.49
N LEU A 398 -7.06 1.71 -0.59
CA LEU A 398 -8.36 1.44 -1.17
C LEU A 398 -8.25 1.30 -2.70
N MET A 399 -9.06 0.43 -3.28
CA MET A 399 -9.23 0.27 -4.74
C MET A 399 -10.71 0.15 -5.05
N ILE A 400 -11.21 0.98 -5.97
CA ILE A 400 -12.63 1.06 -6.34
C ILE A 400 -12.76 0.75 -7.84
N GLY A 401 -13.49 -0.31 -8.16
CA GLY A 401 -13.50 -0.85 -9.53
C GLY A 401 -12.22 -1.60 -9.86
N ASP A 402 -12.11 -2.11 -11.09
CA ASP A 402 -11.02 -2.98 -11.52
C ASP A 402 -10.18 -2.42 -12.67
N ASP A 403 -10.34 -1.15 -12.99
CA ASP A 403 -9.56 -0.47 -14.04
C ASP A 403 -8.09 -0.27 -13.61
N VAL A 404 -7.85 -0.12 -12.31
CA VAL A 404 -6.55 -0.09 -11.63
C VAL A 404 -6.39 -1.38 -10.82
N ARG A 405 -5.18 -1.90 -10.68
CA ARG A 405 -4.88 -3.16 -9.96
C ARG A 405 -3.91 -2.97 -8.79
N ASP A 406 -3.92 -1.79 -8.22
CA ASP A 406 -3.28 -1.47 -6.94
C ASP A 406 -4.15 -0.45 -6.20
N LYS A 407 -3.75 -0.08 -4.98
CA LYS A 407 -4.35 1.00 -4.21
C LYS A 407 -4.38 2.28 -5.03
N ASP A 408 -5.51 2.95 -5.02
CA ASP A 408 -5.74 4.18 -5.79
C ASP A 408 -6.30 5.28 -4.88
N ALA A 409 -5.39 6.11 -4.37
CA ALA A 409 -5.77 7.22 -3.50
C ALA A 409 -6.53 8.32 -4.26
N LEU A 410 -6.43 8.40 -5.60
CA LEU A 410 -7.12 9.42 -6.37
C LEU A 410 -8.61 9.11 -6.51
N THR A 411 -8.96 7.90 -6.98
CA THR A 411 -10.35 7.44 -7.02
C THR A 411 -10.96 7.37 -5.62
N ALA A 412 -10.19 6.93 -4.63
CA ALA A 412 -10.66 6.86 -3.24
C ALA A 412 -10.87 8.25 -2.62
N SER A 413 -10.04 9.25 -2.93
CA SER A 413 -10.24 10.66 -2.54
C SER A 413 -11.56 11.20 -3.08
N LEU A 414 -11.82 10.94 -4.36
CA LEU A 414 -13.06 11.36 -5.00
C LEU A 414 -14.27 10.68 -4.36
N ALA A 415 -14.21 9.37 -4.12
CA ALA A 415 -15.27 8.62 -3.47
C ALA A 415 -15.53 9.08 -2.03
N ALA A 416 -14.48 9.44 -1.27
CA ALA A 416 -14.61 10.00 0.07
C ALA A 416 -15.35 11.36 0.04
N CYS A 417 -15.00 12.26 -0.89
CA CYS A 417 -15.72 13.52 -1.07
C CYS A 417 -17.18 13.31 -1.48
N GLU A 418 -17.44 12.37 -2.39
CA GLU A 418 -18.80 12.01 -2.81
C GLU A 418 -19.64 11.48 -1.65
N MET A 419 -19.06 10.62 -0.83
CA MET A 419 -19.68 10.06 0.37
C MET A 419 -20.06 11.18 1.36
N ILE A 420 -19.17 12.13 1.63
CA ILE A 420 -19.45 13.29 2.49
C ILE A 420 -20.60 14.11 1.91
N SER A 421 -20.53 14.43 0.61
CA SER A 421 -21.60 15.16 -0.09
C SER A 421 -22.96 14.47 0.03
N TYR A 422 -22.98 13.16 -0.19
CA TYR A 422 -24.18 12.33 -0.11
C TYR A 422 -24.80 12.32 1.29
N TYR A 423 -23.99 12.18 2.35
CA TYR A 423 -24.51 12.19 3.71
C TYR A 423 -24.98 13.58 4.12
N LYS A 424 -24.30 14.64 3.69
CA LYS A 424 -24.70 16.03 3.93
C LYS A 424 -26.08 16.33 3.29
N GLU A 425 -26.34 15.88 2.06
CA GLU A 425 -27.65 15.99 1.40
C GLU A 425 -28.77 15.24 2.19
N LYS A 426 -28.40 14.23 2.93
CA LYS A 426 -29.33 13.46 3.80
C LYS A 426 -29.43 13.98 5.25
N ASN A 427 -28.92 15.20 5.51
CA ASN A 427 -28.85 15.78 6.86
C ASN A 427 -28.14 14.85 7.87
N SER A 428 -27.08 14.17 7.43
CA SER A 428 -26.23 13.29 8.24
C SER A 428 -24.75 13.65 8.05
N SER A 429 -23.87 13.01 8.82
CA SER A 429 -22.42 13.12 8.66
C SER A 429 -21.78 11.75 8.53
N ALA A 430 -20.61 11.66 7.91
CA ALA A 430 -19.90 10.38 7.79
C ALA A 430 -19.60 9.75 9.15
N PHE A 431 -19.24 10.55 10.15
CA PHE A 431 -18.98 10.03 11.50
C PHE A 431 -20.24 9.46 12.16
N LYS A 432 -21.40 10.12 11.97
CA LYS A 432 -22.69 9.61 12.45
C LYS A 432 -23.07 8.31 11.74
N GLU A 433 -22.82 8.21 10.42
CA GLU A 433 -23.08 6.98 9.66
C GLU A 433 -22.11 5.87 10.10
N LEU A 434 -20.82 6.16 10.36
CA LEU A 434 -19.91 5.18 10.93
C LEU A 434 -20.43 4.56 12.24
N ILE A 435 -20.94 5.41 13.16
CA ILE A 435 -21.51 4.92 14.42
C ILE A 435 -22.78 4.11 14.17
N LYS A 436 -23.62 4.49 13.20
CA LYS A 436 -24.78 3.67 12.81
C LYS A 436 -24.36 2.29 12.29
N LEU A 437 -23.30 2.23 11.45
CA LEU A 437 -22.76 0.96 10.99
C LEU A 437 -22.30 0.09 12.15
N TYR A 438 -21.70 0.68 13.19
CA TYR A 438 -21.35 -0.05 14.41
C TYR A 438 -22.57 -0.60 15.15
N THR A 439 -23.71 0.11 15.13
CA THR A 439 -24.96 -0.43 15.75
C THR A 439 -25.57 -1.59 14.95
N ILE A 440 -25.30 -1.66 13.64
CA ILE A 440 -25.88 -2.69 12.75
C ILE A 440 -24.97 -3.93 12.69
N HIS A 441 -23.65 -3.71 12.57
CA HIS A 441 -22.68 -4.76 12.26
C HIS A 441 -21.80 -5.18 13.43
N GLY A 442 -21.94 -4.51 14.60
CA GLY A 442 -21.04 -4.64 15.75
C GLY A 442 -19.95 -3.57 15.73
N PHE A 443 -19.57 -3.12 16.92
CA PHE A 443 -18.49 -2.14 17.08
C PHE A 443 -17.15 -2.88 17.18
N TYR A 444 -16.42 -2.86 16.08
CA TYR A 444 -15.04 -3.36 16.00
C TYR A 444 -14.07 -2.23 16.25
N LYS A 445 -13.01 -2.54 16.99
CA LYS A 445 -11.88 -1.63 17.22
C LYS A 445 -10.57 -2.37 17.10
N GLU A 446 -9.67 -1.80 16.32
CA GLU A 446 -8.38 -2.40 16.00
C GLU A 446 -7.21 -1.53 16.46
N LYS A 447 -6.08 -2.17 16.76
CA LYS A 447 -4.81 -1.51 17.06
C LYS A 447 -3.65 -2.32 16.51
N LEU A 448 -2.73 -1.64 15.82
CA LEU A 448 -1.48 -2.19 15.36
C LEU A 448 -0.34 -1.80 16.30
N ILE A 449 0.41 -2.79 16.79
CA ILE A 449 1.63 -2.61 17.56
C ILE A 449 2.81 -3.09 16.71
N SER A 450 3.84 -2.26 16.60
CA SER A 450 5.09 -2.62 15.92
C SER A 450 6.22 -2.68 16.92
N ILE A 451 6.84 -3.85 17.08
CA ILE A 451 7.95 -4.08 18.02
C ILE A 451 9.22 -4.29 17.19
N VAL A 452 10.20 -3.42 17.38
CA VAL A 452 11.49 -3.47 16.68
C VAL A 452 12.54 -4.01 17.63
N LYS A 453 13.24 -5.08 17.23
CA LYS A 453 14.40 -5.65 17.93
C LYS A 453 15.63 -5.38 17.05
N LYS A 454 16.73 -4.87 17.60
CA LYS A 454 17.88 -4.44 16.79
C LYS A 454 18.80 -5.59 16.39
N GLY A 455 19.25 -5.58 15.12
CA GLY A 455 20.31 -6.44 14.60
C GLY A 455 19.91 -7.92 14.42
N GLU A 456 20.90 -8.76 14.13
CA GLU A 456 20.73 -10.21 13.90
C GLU A 456 20.16 -10.94 15.13
N LYS A 457 20.59 -10.54 16.32
CA LYS A 457 20.07 -11.06 17.59
C LYS A 457 18.57 -10.79 17.71
N GLY A 458 18.11 -9.57 17.34
CA GLY A 458 16.70 -9.22 17.36
C GLY A 458 15.88 -10.03 16.35
N LYS A 459 16.43 -10.35 15.17
CA LYS A 459 15.76 -11.24 14.20
C LYS A 459 15.55 -12.65 14.77
N ASN A 460 16.56 -13.20 15.45
CA ASN A 460 16.48 -14.51 16.09
C ASN A 460 15.47 -14.53 17.25
N GLU A 461 15.40 -13.46 18.05
CA GLU A 461 14.41 -13.29 19.11
C GLU A 461 12.98 -13.29 18.54
N ILE A 462 12.72 -12.54 17.46
CA ILE A 462 11.42 -12.50 16.79
C ILE A 462 11.00 -13.88 16.27
N ASN A 463 11.91 -14.59 15.61
CA ASN A 463 11.63 -15.94 15.14
C ASN A 463 11.29 -16.88 16.29
N LYS A 464 12.03 -16.79 17.39
CA LYS A 464 11.78 -17.60 18.59
C LYS A 464 10.40 -17.32 19.18
N ILE A 465 9.99 -16.05 19.29
CA ILE A 465 8.66 -15.67 19.77
C ILE A 465 7.58 -16.35 18.96
N ILE A 466 7.65 -16.28 17.63
CA ILE A 466 6.65 -16.90 16.74
C ILE A 466 6.66 -18.42 16.88
N ASP A 467 7.85 -19.04 16.97
CA ASP A 467 7.96 -20.49 17.13
C ASP A 467 7.45 -20.98 18.49
N ASP A 468 7.61 -20.18 19.54
CA ASP A 468 7.08 -20.49 20.87
C ASP A 468 5.54 -20.44 20.85
N PHE A 469 4.91 -19.44 20.21
CA PHE A 469 3.46 -19.39 20.02
C PHE A 469 2.92 -20.53 19.12
N ARG A 470 3.68 -21.01 18.15
CA ARG A 470 3.33 -22.20 17.36
C ARG A 470 3.32 -23.48 18.19
N LYS A 471 4.34 -23.65 19.03
CA LYS A 471 4.47 -24.84 19.90
C LYS A 471 3.43 -24.85 21.03
N LYS A 472 3.12 -23.66 21.55
CA LYS A 472 2.17 -23.48 22.64
C LYS A 472 1.25 -22.30 22.31
N PRO A 473 0.19 -22.54 21.53
CA PRO A 473 -0.83 -21.54 21.26
C PRO A 473 -1.43 -20.95 22.52
N LEU A 474 -1.95 -19.72 22.43
CA LEU A 474 -2.68 -19.09 23.53
C LEU A 474 -3.96 -19.88 23.85
N ASP A 475 -4.20 -20.18 25.11
CA ASP A 475 -5.44 -20.77 25.58
C ASP A 475 -6.56 -19.72 25.74
N PHE A 476 -6.18 -18.48 26.09
CA PHE A 476 -7.09 -17.37 26.34
C PHE A 476 -6.57 -16.05 25.77
N ILE A 477 -7.48 -15.19 25.35
CA ILE A 477 -7.25 -13.75 25.15
C ILE A 477 -8.01 -13.07 26.29
N LEU A 478 -7.29 -12.57 27.30
CA LEU A 478 -7.84 -12.15 28.60
C LEU A 478 -8.66 -13.30 29.23
N GLU A 479 -9.94 -13.08 29.46
CA GLU A 479 -10.84 -14.08 30.06
C GLU A 479 -11.54 -14.97 29.01
N SER A 480 -11.41 -14.64 27.71
CA SER A 480 -12.10 -15.37 26.64
C SER A 480 -11.23 -16.48 26.07
N ARG A 481 -11.76 -17.73 26.10
CA ARG A 481 -11.05 -18.90 25.56
C ARG A 481 -10.80 -18.76 24.06
N VAL A 482 -9.58 -19.07 23.60
CA VAL A 482 -9.25 -19.12 22.18
C VAL A 482 -9.98 -20.30 21.53
N LYS A 483 -10.73 -19.98 20.50
CA LYS A 483 -11.47 -20.96 19.70
C LYS A 483 -10.66 -21.41 18.50
N TYR A 484 -10.12 -20.46 17.75
CA TYR A 484 -9.36 -20.77 16.53
C TYR A 484 -7.91 -20.33 16.64
N PHE A 485 -7.03 -21.21 16.21
CA PHE A 485 -5.64 -20.95 15.94
C PHE A 485 -5.34 -21.21 14.46
N CYS A 486 -4.82 -20.20 13.74
CA CYS A 486 -4.41 -20.33 12.36
C CYS A 486 -2.90 -20.20 12.23
N ASP A 487 -2.26 -21.15 11.56
CA ASP A 487 -0.86 -21.05 11.12
C ASP A 487 -0.81 -21.05 9.59
N TYR A 488 -0.57 -19.89 9.04
CA TYR A 488 -0.52 -19.68 7.59
C TYR A 488 0.76 -20.28 6.96
N SER A 489 1.81 -20.60 7.74
CA SER A 489 3.02 -21.21 7.22
C SER A 489 2.82 -22.67 6.80
N ILE A 490 1.91 -23.35 7.47
CA ILE A 490 1.50 -24.74 7.19
C ILE A 490 0.09 -24.84 6.64
N SER A 491 -0.58 -23.70 6.43
CA SER A 491 -1.95 -23.59 5.87
C SER A 491 -3.01 -24.37 6.67
N ILE A 492 -2.98 -24.28 8.01
CA ILE A 492 -3.91 -24.98 8.90
C ILE A 492 -4.64 -24.00 9.82
N ARG A 493 -5.96 -24.17 9.94
CA ARG A 493 -6.80 -23.58 10.98
C ARG A 493 -7.28 -24.67 11.90
N MET A 494 -7.02 -24.55 13.19
CA MET A 494 -7.40 -25.49 14.24
C MET A 494 -8.50 -24.90 15.12
N ASP A 495 -9.56 -25.64 15.35
CA ASP A 495 -10.55 -25.36 16.40
C ASP A 495 -10.04 -26.00 17.71
N LEU A 496 -9.58 -25.16 18.65
CA LEU A 496 -9.00 -25.60 19.92
C LEU A 496 -10.06 -26.07 20.94
N ILE A 497 -11.36 -25.91 20.62
CA ILE A 497 -12.45 -26.37 21.47
C ILE A 497 -12.80 -27.84 21.18
N ASN A 498 -12.94 -28.16 19.89
CA ASN A 498 -13.36 -29.49 19.44
C ASN A 498 -12.22 -30.34 18.84
N GLY A 499 -11.03 -29.76 18.67
CA GLY A 499 -9.86 -30.45 18.13
C GLY A 499 -9.86 -30.69 16.62
N SER A 500 -10.84 -30.13 15.88
CA SER A 500 -10.89 -30.26 14.42
C SER A 500 -9.91 -29.30 13.74
N SER A 501 -9.51 -29.64 12.51
CA SER A 501 -8.67 -28.75 11.68
C SER A 501 -9.18 -28.69 10.26
N GLU A 502 -8.97 -27.54 9.63
CA GLU A 502 -9.29 -27.29 8.23
C GLU A 502 -8.11 -26.64 7.49
N LYS A 503 -8.07 -26.81 6.17
CA LYS A 503 -7.03 -26.21 5.33
C LYS A 503 -7.34 -24.75 5.03
N ILE A 504 -6.37 -23.87 5.25
CA ILE A 504 -6.42 -22.48 4.80
C ILE A 504 -6.07 -22.43 3.31
N VAL A 505 -6.98 -21.87 2.49
CA VAL A 505 -6.79 -21.72 1.03
C VAL A 505 -6.21 -20.34 0.72
N LEU A 506 -5.04 -20.03 1.33
CA LEU A 506 -4.26 -18.83 1.05
C LEU A 506 -2.80 -19.22 0.84
N PRO A 507 -1.99 -18.38 0.16
CA PRO A 507 -0.56 -18.62 0.05
C PRO A 507 0.10 -18.80 1.42
N LYS A 508 1.16 -19.60 1.48
CA LYS A 508 1.93 -19.78 2.73
C LYS A 508 2.59 -18.46 3.14
N SER A 509 2.49 -18.14 4.43
CA SER A 509 3.08 -16.93 4.99
C SER A 509 3.47 -17.15 6.45
N ASN A 510 4.51 -16.47 6.92
CA ASN A 510 4.91 -16.50 8.32
C ASN A 510 3.98 -15.62 9.17
N VAL A 511 2.73 -16.04 9.31
CA VAL A 511 1.66 -15.37 10.08
C VAL A 511 0.98 -16.41 10.96
N ILE A 512 0.65 -16.02 12.17
CA ILE A 512 -0.23 -16.78 13.09
C ILE A 512 -1.37 -15.90 13.57
N GLU A 513 -2.55 -16.51 13.76
CA GLU A 513 -3.77 -15.82 14.20
C GLU A 513 -4.43 -16.60 15.34
N PHE A 514 -4.89 -15.88 16.34
CA PHE A 514 -5.71 -16.37 17.45
C PHE A 514 -7.07 -15.66 17.44
N GLU A 515 -8.14 -16.40 17.52
CA GLU A 515 -9.51 -15.86 17.63
C GLU A 515 -10.23 -16.51 18.83
N SER A 516 -10.69 -15.69 19.76
CA SER A 516 -11.39 -16.15 20.95
C SER A 516 -12.91 -16.24 20.76
N LEU A 517 -13.61 -16.86 21.72
CA LEU A 517 -15.06 -17.05 21.68
C LEU A 517 -15.86 -15.74 21.64
N ASP A 518 -15.34 -14.67 22.19
CA ASP A 518 -15.94 -13.34 22.14
C ASP A 518 -15.59 -12.54 20.86
N GLY A 519 -14.90 -13.19 19.91
CA GLY A 519 -14.51 -12.59 18.63
C GLY A 519 -13.28 -11.68 18.69
N SER A 520 -12.58 -11.60 19.84
CA SER A 520 -11.30 -10.88 19.91
C SER A 520 -10.24 -11.65 19.12
N LYS A 521 -9.41 -10.91 18.37
CA LYS A 521 -8.35 -11.48 17.52
C LYS A 521 -6.98 -10.90 17.87
N ILE A 522 -5.95 -11.73 17.78
CA ILE A 522 -4.55 -11.35 17.80
C ILE A 522 -3.88 -12.00 16.59
N ILE A 523 -3.22 -11.20 15.76
CA ILE A 523 -2.45 -11.71 14.61
C ILE A 523 -1.01 -11.24 14.75
N LEU A 524 -0.07 -12.18 14.67
CA LEU A 524 1.37 -11.90 14.74
C LEU A 524 2.01 -12.14 13.38
N ARG A 525 2.75 -11.13 12.91
CA ARG A 525 3.42 -11.16 11.61
C ARG A 525 4.83 -10.57 11.73
N PRO A 526 5.88 -11.39 11.63
CA PRO A 526 7.25 -10.89 11.47
C PRO A 526 7.42 -10.16 10.14
N SER A 527 8.28 -9.13 10.12
CA SER A 527 8.71 -8.51 8.88
C SER A 527 9.71 -9.42 8.15
N GLY A 528 9.57 -9.55 6.84
CA GLY A 528 10.53 -10.31 6.01
C GLY A 528 11.87 -9.59 5.86
N THR A 529 11.89 -8.27 5.93
CA THR A 529 13.07 -7.43 5.58
C THR A 529 13.73 -6.77 6.78
N GLU A 530 13.00 -6.56 7.87
CA GLU A 530 13.46 -5.84 9.07
C GLU A 530 13.30 -6.71 10.31
N PRO A 531 14.15 -6.54 11.35
CA PRO A 531 13.97 -7.22 12.63
C PRO A 531 12.82 -6.60 13.43
N LYS A 532 11.61 -6.83 12.98
CA LYS A 532 10.37 -6.21 13.45
C LYS A 532 9.23 -7.23 13.43
N ILE A 533 8.40 -7.24 14.46
CA ILE A 533 7.16 -8.01 14.51
C ILE A 533 5.98 -7.03 14.63
N LYS A 534 4.94 -7.29 13.87
CA LYS A 534 3.67 -6.59 13.94
C LYS A 534 2.65 -7.46 14.66
N MET A 535 1.99 -6.89 15.66
CA MET A 535 0.84 -7.46 16.35
C MET A 535 -0.41 -6.65 16.00
N TYR A 536 -1.35 -7.28 15.33
CA TYR A 536 -2.67 -6.73 15.03
C TYR A 536 -3.66 -7.24 16.05
N ILE A 537 -4.35 -6.34 16.71
CA ILE A 537 -5.38 -6.65 17.71
C ILE A 537 -6.70 -6.15 17.16
N SER A 538 -7.75 -6.98 17.21
CA SER A 538 -9.12 -6.58 16.94
C SER A 538 -10.00 -7.05 18.10
N VAL A 539 -10.79 -6.14 18.64
CA VAL A 539 -11.80 -6.42 19.67
C VAL A 539 -13.15 -5.92 19.19
N ASN A 540 -14.23 -6.52 19.69
CA ASN A 540 -15.58 -6.10 19.31
C ASN A 540 -16.57 -6.22 20.45
N THR A 541 -17.69 -5.51 20.30
CA THR A 541 -18.88 -5.65 21.15
C THR A 541 -20.11 -5.10 20.43
N ASN A 542 -21.29 -5.34 20.95
CA ASN A 542 -22.51 -4.74 20.42
C ASN A 542 -22.64 -3.28 20.88
N LEU A 543 -22.91 -2.37 19.95
CA LEU A 543 -23.28 -0.99 20.24
C LEU A 543 -24.81 -0.85 20.13
N ILE A 544 -25.49 -0.65 21.25
CA ILE A 544 -26.97 -0.62 21.30
C ILE A 544 -27.54 0.69 20.70
N SER A 545 -26.83 1.81 20.87
CA SER A 545 -27.26 3.12 20.38
C SER A 545 -26.10 4.08 20.18
N ILE A 546 -26.30 5.08 19.33
CA ILE A 546 -25.31 6.14 19.05
C ILE A 546 -24.87 6.86 20.33
N SER A 547 -25.79 7.12 21.27
CA SER A 547 -25.51 7.81 22.54
C SER A 547 -24.57 7.03 23.49
N LYS A 548 -24.35 5.75 23.24
CA LYS A 548 -23.42 4.90 24.02
C LYS A 548 -22.04 4.78 23.39
N PHE A 549 -21.81 5.41 22.23
CA PHE A 549 -20.58 5.27 21.46
C PHE A 549 -19.34 5.58 22.31
N GLU A 550 -19.24 6.78 22.92
CA GLU A 550 -18.07 7.19 23.70
C GLU A 550 -17.77 6.26 24.89
N MET A 551 -18.82 5.76 25.57
CA MET A 551 -18.65 4.82 26.66
C MET A 551 -18.09 3.48 26.15
N VAL A 552 -18.66 2.95 25.07
CA VAL A 552 -18.23 1.67 24.49
C VAL A 552 -16.84 1.78 23.87
N ASP A 553 -16.51 2.91 23.25
CA ASP A 553 -15.19 3.18 22.71
C ASP A 553 -14.09 3.12 23.79
N LYS A 554 -14.36 3.69 24.97
CA LYS A 554 -13.46 3.62 26.13
C LYS A 554 -13.29 2.18 26.64
N ILE A 555 -14.38 1.39 26.67
CA ILE A 555 -14.32 -0.03 27.06
C ILE A 555 -13.43 -0.83 26.12
N LEU A 556 -13.61 -0.65 24.79
CA LEU A 556 -12.81 -1.36 23.81
C LEU A 556 -11.34 -0.92 23.82
N ASN A 557 -11.05 0.38 24.05
CA ASN A 557 -9.68 0.85 24.26
C ASN A 557 -9.03 0.17 25.47
N HIS A 558 -9.72 0.13 26.60
CA HIS A 558 -9.22 -0.53 27.81
C HIS A 558 -8.93 -2.03 27.54
N LYS A 559 -9.86 -2.72 26.88
CA LYS A 559 -9.68 -4.13 26.50
C LYS A 559 -8.44 -4.34 25.62
N ILE A 560 -8.19 -3.48 24.64
CA ILE A 560 -6.97 -3.52 23.81
C ILE A 560 -5.71 -3.33 24.67
N ASP A 561 -5.72 -2.35 25.57
CA ASP A 561 -4.56 -2.07 26.43
C ASP A 561 -4.26 -3.23 27.39
N GLU A 562 -5.27 -3.92 27.91
CA GLU A 562 -5.10 -5.15 28.70
C GLU A 562 -4.56 -6.32 27.85
N ILE A 563 -5.01 -6.49 26.62
CA ILE A 563 -4.44 -7.48 25.70
C ILE A 563 -2.96 -7.21 25.46
N ILE A 564 -2.58 -5.95 25.21
CA ILE A 564 -1.17 -5.56 24.99
C ILE A 564 -0.30 -5.93 26.20
N LYS A 565 -0.79 -5.72 27.41
CA LYS A 565 -0.07 -6.07 28.65
C LYS A 565 0.01 -7.57 28.88
N SER A 566 -0.99 -8.34 28.42
CA SER A 566 -1.05 -9.80 28.64
C SER A 566 -0.17 -10.62 27.67
N VAL A 567 0.16 -10.06 26.51
CA VAL A 567 0.98 -10.71 25.49
C VAL A 567 2.43 -10.27 25.67
N ASP A 568 3.29 -11.15 26.16
CA ASP A 568 4.73 -10.92 26.33
C ASP A 568 5.45 -11.06 24.98
N LEU A 569 5.88 -9.94 24.36
CA LEU A 569 6.54 -9.86 23.06
C LEU A 569 7.93 -9.21 23.11
#